data_b45ef08438568d738508b15272c6d315
#
_entry.id   b45ef08438568d738508b15272c6d315
#
_cell.length_a   1.000
_cell.length_b   1.000
_cell.length_c   1.000
_cell.angle_alpha   90.00
_cell.angle_beta   90.00
_cell.angle_gamma   90.00
#
_symmetry.space_group_name_H-M   'P 1'
#
loop_
_entity.id
_entity.type
_entity.pdbx_description
1 polymer ?
#
loop_
_entity_poly.entity_id
_entity_poly.type
_entity_poly.pdbx_seq_one_letter_code
_entity_poly.pdbx_strand_id
1 'polypeptide(L)'
;LFESAPLTYFPFVETKPGQASGLLRSFTKGAVAMVIDDYPTYMPREVANRAMEIGECCVIAVDSNGILPLRTPQRSFTTAYSFRRYLHKNVLGFLARPPMAEPLKALNDLPDGKSIADEAFARADVPITPYEFIWRVAEASREGRDALSYLDIDHEVFPIDSTTGGSVKARVELSKFIEQRLDHYNVDRNHPERHGGSGLSPWLHFGHISSFEIVDAVLKHQKWNPMKITPPHNGRR
;
A
#
# COMPACT_ATOMS: atom_id res chain seq x y z
N LEU A 1 -15.35 2.99 2.34
CA LEU A 1 -14.76 1.63 2.35
C LEU A 1 -14.81 1.00 3.74
N PHE A 2 -14.67 1.80 4.81
CA PHE A 2 -14.68 1.32 6.21
C PHE A 2 -16.02 1.48 6.92
N GLU A 3 -16.96 2.23 6.36
CA GLU A 3 -18.27 2.54 6.98
C GLU A 3 -19.14 1.30 7.22
N SER A 4 -18.94 0.25 6.44
CA SER A 4 -19.70 -1.02 6.54
C SER A 4 -18.91 -2.15 7.21
N ALA A 5 -17.69 -1.92 7.63
CA ALA A 5 -16.85 -2.92 8.28
C ALA A 5 -16.72 -2.61 9.79
N PRO A 6 -16.62 -3.63 10.66
CA PRO A 6 -16.42 -3.44 12.10
C PRO A 6 -14.98 -2.98 12.40
N LEU A 7 -14.56 -1.93 11.72
CA LEU A 7 -13.24 -1.32 11.84
C LEU A 7 -13.40 0.17 12.08
N THR A 8 -12.62 0.68 13.00
CA THR A 8 -12.50 2.13 13.20
C THR A 8 -11.32 2.65 12.39
N TYR A 9 -11.61 3.50 11.40
CA TYR A 9 -10.58 4.26 10.71
C TYR A 9 -10.26 5.52 11.50
N PHE A 10 -9.01 5.65 11.94
CA PHE A 10 -8.54 6.79 12.71
C PHE A 10 -7.48 7.56 11.92
N PRO A 11 -7.88 8.60 11.18
CA PRO A 11 -6.94 9.50 10.54
C PRO A 11 -6.37 10.48 11.55
N PHE A 12 -5.05 10.56 11.63
CA PHE A 12 -4.35 11.55 12.44
C PHE A 12 -3.33 12.30 11.59
N VAL A 13 -3.33 13.62 11.69
CA VAL A 13 -2.35 14.49 11.06
C VAL A 13 -1.73 15.39 12.13
N GLU A 14 -0.42 15.34 12.26
CA GLU A 14 0.33 16.20 13.15
C GLU A 14 0.36 17.62 12.57
N THR A 15 -0.24 18.57 13.28
CA THR A 15 -0.27 19.99 12.85
C THR A 15 0.82 20.81 13.48
N LYS A 16 1.46 20.27 14.54
CA LYS A 16 2.61 20.86 15.23
C LYS A 16 3.59 19.75 15.58
N PRO A 17 4.90 19.96 15.44
CA PRO A 17 5.91 18.99 15.81
C PRO A 17 5.75 18.45 17.23
N GLY A 18 5.79 17.15 17.40
CA GLY A 18 5.67 16.47 18.70
C GLY A 18 4.24 16.22 19.20
N GLN A 19 3.22 16.64 18.47
CA GLN A 19 1.81 16.45 18.84
C GLN A 19 1.41 14.96 18.88
N ALA A 20 2.05 14.13 18.06
CA ALA A 20 1.83 12.67 18.06
C ALA A 20 2.65 11.93 19.13
N SER A 21 3.39 12.65 19.96
CA SER A 21 4.22 12.02 21.01
C SER A 21 3.36 11.22 21.97
N GLY A 22 3.69 9.93 22.14
CA GLY A 22 2.94 9.02 23.00
C GLY A 22 1.69 8.38 22.38
N LEU A 23 1.20 8.86 21.22
CA LEU A 23 -0.02 8.35 20.57
C LEU A 23 0.05 6.84 20.30
N LEU A 24 1.13 6.38 19.67
CA LEU A 24 1.29 4.96 19.34
C LEU A 24 1.35 4.08 20.60
N ARG A 25 2.04 4.54 21.65
CA ARG A 25 2.08 3.84 22.94
C ARG A 25 0.69 3.75 23.56
N SER A 26 -0.08 4.83 23.53
CA SER A 26 -1.44 4.85 24.07
C SER A 26 -2.35 3.86 23.35
N PHE A 27 -2.28 3.76 22.02
CA PHE A 27 -3.08 2.80 21.26
C PHE A 27 -2.64 1.35 21.46
N THR A 28 -1.34 1.11 21.62
CA THR A 28 -0.84 -0.26 21.83
C THR A 28 -1.07 -0.78 23.24
N LYS A 29 -1.32 0.12 24.19
CA LYS A 29 -1.67 -0.25 25.55
C LYS A 29 -3.07 -0.90 25.60
N GLY A 30 -3.07 -2.21 25.80
CA GLY A 30 -4.30 -3.02 25.78
C GLY A 30 -4.68 -3.56 24.41
N ALA A 31 -3.89 -3.29 23.36
CA ALA A 31 -4.03 -3.97 22.10
C ALA A 31 -3.48 -5.41 22.17
N VAL A 32 -4.11 -6.34 21.49
CA VAL A 32 -3.60 -7.72 21.37
C VAL A 32 -2.38 -7.76 20.45
N ALA A 33 -2.43 -7.03 19.35
CA ALA A 33 -1.35 -6.93 18.40
C ALA A 33 -1.42 -5.62 17.60
N MET A 34 -0.26 -5.19 17.12
CA MET A 34 -0.09 -4.11 16.15
C MET A 34 0.43 -4.70 14.86
N VAL A 35 -0.23 -4.41 13.75
CA VAL A 35 0.19 -4.87 12.41
C VAL A 35 0.79 -3.70 11.66
N ILE A 36 1.97 -3.90 11.10
CA ILE A 36 2.75 -2.90 10.37
C ILE A 36 3.28 -3.47 9.05
N ASP A 37 3.69 -2.60 8.13
CA ASP A 37 4.37 -3.03 6.91
C ASP A 37 5.83 -3.45 7.18
N ASP A 38 6.25 -4.61 6.66
CA ASP A 38 7.66 -5.02 6.58
C ASP A 38 8.29 -4.43 5.31
N TYR A 39 8.69 -3.16 5.38
CA TYR A 39 9.37 -2.48 4.28
C TYR A 39 10.86 -2.30 4.60
N PRO A 40 11.79 -2.66 3.69
CA PRO A 40 13.21 -2.81 4.03
C PRO A 40 13.99 -1.50 4.12
N THR A 41 13.41 -0.39 3.65
CA THR A 41 14.14 0.88 3.49
C THR A 41 13.31 2.08 3.91
N TYR A 42 13.98 3.22 4.08
CA TYR A 42 13.39 4.54 4.37
C TYR A 42 12.53 4.60 5.63
N MET A 43 11.65 5.56 5.67
CA MET A 43 10.75 5.85 6.80
C MET A 43 9.93 4.64 7.30
N PRO A 44 9.35 3.77 6.44
CA PRO A 44 8.60 2.62 6.95
C PRO A 44 9.44 1.68 7.81
N ARG A 45 10.73 1.50 7.49
CA ARG A 45 11.63 0.71 8.32
C ARG A 45 11.88 1.34 9.69
N GLU A 46 12.04 2.67 9.72
CA GLU A 46 12.22 3.40 10.97
C GLU A 46 10.96 3.36 11.82
N VAL A 47 9.79 3.51 11.19
CA VAL A 47 8.49 3.34 11.86
C VAL A 47 8.36 1.94 12.46
N ALA A 48 8.72 0.89 11.71
CA ALA A 48 8.68 -0.48 12.20
C ALA A 48 9.63 -0.70 13.40
N ASN A 49 10.85 -0.20 13.34
CA ASN A 49 11.80 -0.27 14.45
C ASN A 49 11.25 0.47 15.67
N ARG A 50 10.73 1.67 15.47
CA ARG A 50 10.16 2.47 16.55
C ARG A 50 8.91 1.81 17.16
N ALA A 51 8.07 1.21 16.34
CA ALA A 51 6.89 0.47 16.79
C ALA A 51 7.28 -0.73 17.70
N MET A 52 8.36 -1.44 17.36
CA MET A 52 8.89 -2.53 18.19
C MET A 52 9.49 -2.04 19.52
N GLU A 53 10.07 -0.85 19.54
CA GLU A 53 10.68 -0.28 20.75
C GLU A 53 9.63 0.21 21.75
N ILE A 54 8.55 0.83 21.27
CA ILE A 54 7.58 1.56 22.13
C ILE A 54 6.24 0.85 22.27
N GLY A 55 5.96 -0.15 21.41
CA GLY A 55 4.71 -0.92 21.47
C GLY A 55 4.65 -1.78 22.74
N GLU A 56 3.48 -1.77 23.40
CA GLU A 56 3.19 -2.60 24.57
C GLU A 56 2.43 -3.88 24.21
N CYS A 57 2.43 -4.28 22.93
CA CYS A 57 1.74 -5.46 22.42
C CYS A 57 2.61 -6.22 21.41
N CYS A 58 2.11 -7.36 20.95
CA CYS A 58 2.75 -8.11 19.88
C CYS A 58 2.81 -7.27 18.60
N VAL A 59 3.97 -7.18 17.96
CA VAL A 59 4.14 -6.47 16.67
C VAL A 59 4.28 -7.51 15.56
N ILE A 60 3.40 -7.43 14.57
CA ILE A 60 3.36 -8.30 13.40
C ILE A 60 3.72 -7.48 12.17
N ALA A 61 4.87 -7.77 11.58
CA ALA A 61 5.30 -7.12 10.33
C ALA A 61 4.86 -7.98 9.13
N VAL A 62 4.16 -7.35 8.18
CA VAL A 62 3.60 -7.99 6.99
C VAL A 62 4.30 -7.46 5.75
N ASP A 63 4.88 -8.36 4.96
CA ASP A 63 5.49 -8.00 3.67
C ASP A 63 4.40 -7.89 2.59
N SER A 64 4.03 -6.66 2.26
CA SER A 64 3.05 -6.31 1.22
C SER A 64 3.68 -5.77 -0.07
N ASN A 65 5.02 -5.82 -0.21
CA ASN A 65 5.75 -5.10 -1.26
C ASN A 65 5.62 -5.70 -2.66
N GLY A 66 5.39 -6.99 -2.77
CA GLY A 66 5.35 -7.64 -4.07
C GLY A 66 4.70 -9.01 -4.03
N ILE A 67 4.85 -9.76 -5.13
CA ILE A 67 4.31 -11.12 -5.21
C ILE A 67 5.20 -12.12 -4.48
N LEU A 68 6.51 -11.96 -4.62
CA LEU A 68 7.50 -12.76 -3.92
C LEU A 68 7.94 -11.98 -2.66
N PRO A 69 7.70 -12.49 -1.44
CA PRO A 69 8.13 -11.81 -0.23
C PRO A 69 9.64 -11.58 -0.21
N LEU A 70 10.04 -10.39 0.25
CA LEU A 70 11.42 -9.92 0.21
C LEU A 70 12.40 -10.83 0.97
N ARG A 71 11.93 -11.49 2.03
CA ARG A 71 12.75 -12.40 2.85
C ARG A 71 12.89 -13.82 2.29
N THR A 72 12.13 -14.15 1.22
CA THR A 72 12.15 -15.49 0.61
C THR A 72 13.55 -15.93 0.14
N PRO A 73 14.38 -15.07 -0.48
CA PRO A 73 15.67 -15.48 -1.00
C PRO A 73 16.72 -15.83 0.07
N GLN A 74 16.61 -15.30 1.28
CA GLN A 74 17.60 -15.44 2.36
C GLN A 74 19.04 -15.04 1.96
N ARG A 75 19.20 -14.32 0.87
CA ARG A 75 20.48 -13.83 0.33
C ARG A 75 20.29 -12.60 -0.54
N SER A 76 21.34 -11.83 -0.69
CA SER A 76 21.42 -10.72 -1.67
C SER A 76 21.76 -11.23 -3.07
N PHE A 77 21.34 -10.49 -4.07
CA PHE A 77 21.66 -10.72 -5.48
C PHE A 77 22.52 -9.55 -5.99
N THR A 78 23.66 -9.87 -6.59
CA THR A 78 24.58 -8.86 -7.13
C THR A 78 24.13 -8.31 -8.49
N THR A 79 23.24 -9.01 -9.19
CA THR A 79 22.73 -8.61 -10.50
C THR A 79 21.23 -8.83 -10.62
N ALA A 80 20.55 -7.97 -11.37
CA ALA A 80 19.15 -8.14 -11.73
C ALA A 80 18.88 -9.47 -12.47
N TYR A 81 19.85 -9.97 -13.23
CA TYR A 81 19.75 -11.24 -13.94
C TYR A 81 19.66 -12.43 -12.98
N SER A 82 20.52 -12.48 -11.97
CA SER A 82 20.50 -13.55 -10.96
C SER A 82 19.22 -13.54 -10.14
N PHE A 83 18.72 -12.34 -9.77
CA PHE A 83 17.43 -12.18 -9.11
C PHE A 83 16.27 -12.64 -10.00
N ARG A 84 16.24 -12.25 -11.27
CA ARG A 84 15.20 -12.68 -12.23
C ARG A 84 15.10 -14.19 -12.33
N ARG A 85 16.22 -14.90 -12.42
CA ARG A 85 16.23 -16.37 -12.44
C ARG A 85 15.63 -16.98 -11.19
N TYR A 86 15.98 -16.42 -10.04
CA TYR A 86 15.42 -16.83 -8.76
C TYR A 86 13.92 -16.57 -8.71
N LEU A 87 13.49 -15.38 -9.09
CA LEU A 87 12.08 -14.98 -9.16
C LEU A 87 11.27 -15.95 -10.02
N HIS A 88 11.70 -16.21 -11.26
CA HIS A 88 10.99 -17.12 -12.18
C HIS A 88 10.84 -18.54 -11.61
N LYS A 89 11.82 -19.00 -10.85
CA LYS A 89 11.77 -20.34 -10.22
C LYS A 89 10.78 -20.42 -9.08
N ASN A 90 10.57 -19.33 -8.33
CA ASN A 90 9.87 -19.36 -7.03
C ASN A 90 8.50 -18.67 -7.05
N VAL A 91 8.25 -17.75 -7.97
CA VAL A 91 7.06 -16.89 -7.97
C VAL A 91 5.74 -17.65 -8.13
N LEU A 92 5.76 -18.78 -8.80
CA LEU A 92 4.55 -19.57 -9.10
C LEU A 92 3.78 -20.01 -7.86
N GLY A 93 4.51 -20.47 -6.85
CA GLY A 93 3.89 -20.90 -5.60
C GLY A 93 3.16 -19.76 -4.89
N PHE A 94 3.59 -18.51 -5.11
CA PHE A 94 2.95 -17.31 -4.57
C PHE A 94 1.77 -16.87 -5.44
N LEU A 95 1.91 -16.92 -6.76
CA LEU A 95 0.81 -16.63 -7.70
C LEU A 95 -0.37 -17.59 -7.52
N ALA A 96 -0.12 -18.84 -7.14
CA ALA A 96 -1.16 -19.81 -6.88
C ALA A 96 -1.95 -19.55 -5.58
N ARG A 97 -1.46 -18.66 -4.72
CA ARG A 97 -2.08 -18.30 -3.44
C ARG A 97 -2.19 -16.78 -3.31
N PRO A 98 -3.02 -16.14 -4.13
CA PRO A 98 -3.19 -14.69 -4.05
C PRO A 98 -3.81 -14.29 -2.70
N PRO A 99 -3.53 -13.08 -2.23
CA PRO A 99 -4.22 -12.54 -1.07
C PRO A 99 -5.72 -12.42 -1.36
N MET A 100 -6.51 -12.36 -0.28
CA MET A 100 -7.95 -12.17 -0.39
C MET A 100 -8.26 -10.81 -1.06
N ALA A 101 -9.08 -10.83 -2.10
CA ALA A 101 -9.42 -9.62 -2.87
C ALA A 101 -10.26 -8.61 -2.05
N GLU A 102 -11.12 -9.12 -1.16
CA GLU A 102 -12.01 -8.31 -0.33
C GLU A 102 -11.92 -8.73 1.15
N PRO A 103 -10.80 -8.43 1.83
CA PRO A 103 -10.55 -8.92 3.18
C PRO A 103 -11.56 -8.38 4.20
N LEU A 104 -12.13 -7.20 3.97
CA LEU A 104 -13.11 -6.60 4.88
C LEU A 104 -14.44 -7.38 4.96
N LYS A 105 -14.81 -8.12 3.91
CA LYS A 105 -16.00 -8.97 3.94
C LYS A 105 -15.90 -10.10 4.96
N ALA A 106 -14.70 -10.58 5.23
CA ALA A 106 -14.47 -11.61 6.23
C ALA A 106 -14.63 -11.11 7.68
N LEU A 107 -14.77 -9.80 7.88
CA LEU A 107 -14.88 -9.19 9.20
C LEU A 107 -16.33 -8.91 9.61
N ASN A 108 -17.30 -9.17 8.75
CA ASN A 108 -18.72 -8.85 9.01
C ASN A 108 -19.29 -9.53 10.28
N ASP A 109 -18.70 -10.64 10.70
CA ASP A 109 -19.12 -11.39 11.88
C ASP A 109 -18.41 -10.94 13.17
N LEU A 110 -17.53 -9.94 13.09
CA LEU A 110 -16.84 -9.40 14.26
C LEU A 110 -17.71 -8.36 14.98
N PRO A 111 -17.55 -8.22 16.31
CA PRO A 111 -18.20 -7.15 17.06
C PRO A 111 -17.77 -5.78 16.56
N ASP A 112 -18.66 -4.79 16.70
CA ASP A 112 -18.33 -3.41 16.37
C ASP A 112 -17.15 -2.90 17.23
N GLY A 113 -16.05 -2.53 16.57
CA GLY A 113 -14.85 -2.02 17.23
C GLY A 113 -14.95 -0.57 17.74
N LYS A 114 -16.09 0.09 17.58
CA LYS A 114 -16.24 1.50 17.92
C LYS A 114 -16.03 1.76 19.41
N SER A 115 -16.62 0.94 20.27
CA SER A 115 -16.45 1.08 21.73
C SER A 115 -15.00 0.89 22.16
N ILE A 116 -14.28 -0.04 21.52
CA ILE A 116 -12.85 -0.30 21.78
C ILE A 116 -12.00 0.90 21.32
N ALA A 117 -12.34 1.49 20.20
CA ALA A 117 -11.66 2.69 19.72
C ALA A 117 -11.90 3.88 20.63
N ASP A 118 -13.13 4.10 21.07
CA ASP A 118 -13.49 5.19 22.00
C ASP A 118 -12.73 5.05 23.33
N GLU A 119 -12.60 3.84 23.86
CA GLU A 119 -11.80 3.58 25.05
C GLU A 119 -10.29 3.82 24.81
N ALA A 120 -9.77 3.44 23.64
CA ALA A 120 -8.38 3.69 23.29
C ALA A 120 -8.08 5.19 23.16
N PHE A 121 -9.02 5.97 22.59
CA PHE A 121 -8.92 7.42 22.51
C PHE A 121 -9.00 8.07 23.88
N ALA A 122 -9.91 7.63 24.73
CA ALA A 122 -10.03 8.16 26.10
C ALA A 122 -8.77 7.92 26.94
N ARG A 123 -8.01 6.86 26.64
CA ARG A 123 -6.73 6.56 27.31
C ARG A 123 -5.54 7.31 26.71
N ALA A 124 -5.68 7.80 25.48
CA ALA A 124 -4.62 8.55 24.84
C ALA A 124 -4.50 9.93 25.51
N ASP A 125 -3.41 10.15 26.24
CA ASP A 125 -3.06 11.44 26.83
C ASP A 125 -2.49 12.41 25.78
N VAL A 126 -3.16 12.48 24.64
CA VAL A 126 -2.78 13.32 23.49
C VAL A 126 -4.02 14.08 23.08
N PRO A 127 -3.94 15.41 22.93
CA PRO A 127 -5.07 16.20 22.41
C PRO A 127 -5.36 15.75 20.99
N ILE A 128 -6.32 14.86 20.87
CA ILE A 128 -6.72 14.29 19.59
C ILE A 128 -7.73 15.23 18.97
N THR A 129 -7.35 15.90 17.90
CA THR A 129 -8.27 16.60 17.00
C THR A 129 -8.43 15.74 15.72
N PRO A 130 -9.10 14.58 15.79
CA PRO A 130 -8.89 13.58 14.77
C PRO A 130 -9.82 13.73 13.58
N TYR A 131 -11.10 13.83 13.85
CA TYR A 131 -12.10 13.74 12.80
C TYR A 131 -12.38 15.08 12.13
N GLU A 132 -12.48 16.15 12.91
CA GLU A 132 -12.79 17.48 12.37
C GLU A 132 -11.78 17.95 11.35
N PHE A 133 -10.49 17.68 11.61
CA PHE A 133 -9.41 18.13 10.74
C PHE A 133 -9.49 17.48 9.35
N ILE A 134 -9.60 16.17 9.30
CA ILE A 134 -9.60 15.44 8.01
C ILE A 134 -10.91 15.67 7.25
N TRP A 135 -12.02 15.78 7.95
CA TRP A 135 -13.29 16.19 7.32
C TRP A 135 -13.19 17.60 6.75
N ARG A 136 -12.61 18.54 7.47
CA ARG A 136 -12.36 19.89 6.97
C ARG A 136 -11.42 19.91 5.78
N VAL A 137 -10.37 19.09 5.77
CA VAL A 137 -9.48 18.92 4.61
C VAL A 137 -10.24 18.36 3.42
N ALA A 138 -11.00 17.29 3.62
CA ALA A 138 -11.77 16.65 2.57
C ALA A 138 -12.87 17.59 2.00
N GLU A 139 -13.53 18.33 2.87
CA GLU A 139 -14.57 19.30 2.51
C GLU A 139 -13.98 20.49 1.77
N ALA A 140 -12.92 21.09 2.30
CA ALA A 140 -12.21 22.20 1.66
C ALA A 140 -11.64 21.80 0.29
N SER A 141 -11.10 20.59 0.15
CA SER A 141 -10.64 20.06 -1.14
C SER A 141 -11.78 19.89 -2.14
N ARG A 142 -12.98 19.49 -1.69
CA ARG A 142 -14.17 19.42 -2.55
C ARG A 142 -14.65 20.80 -3.01
N GLU A 143 -14.47 21.81 -2.19
CA GLU A 143 -14.86 23.18 -2.46
C GLU A 143 -13.78 24.00 -3.18
N GLY A 144 -12.66 23.38 -3.55
CA GLY A 144 -11.53 24.03 -4.21
C GLY A 144 -10.79 25.04 -3.34
N ARG A 145 -11.01 25.01 -2.01
CA ARG A 145 -10.26 25.81 -1.05
C ARG A 145 -8.93 25.15 -0.71
N ASP A 146 -7.94 25.95 -0.37
CA ASP A 146 -6.66 25.43 0.16
C ASP A 146 -6.88 24.79 1.51
N ALA A 147 -7.13 23.49 1.47
CA ALA A 147 -7.38 22.66 2.63
C ALA A 147 -6.15 22.42 3.50
N LEU A 148 -4.98 22.77 3.03
CA LEU A 148 -3.70 22.50 3.67
C LEU A 148 -3.07 23.76 4.25
N SER A 149 -3.70 24.93 4.08
CA SER A 149 -3.15 26.25 4.44
C SER A 149 -2.73 26.41 5.92
N TYR A 150 -3.25 25.55 6.81
CA TYR A 150 -2.92 25.55 8.23
C TYR A 150 -1.90 24.51 8.66
N LEU A 151 -1.36 23.73 7.69
CA LEU A 151 -0.24 22.84 7.94
C LEU A 151 1.07 23.57 7.74
N ASP A 152 2.05 23.24 8.55
CA ASP A 152 3.44 23.71 8.38
C ASP A 152 4.15 22.85 7.32
N ILE A 153 3.78 23.08 6.07
CA ILE A 153 4.32 22.41 4.88
C ILE A 153 4.70 23.44 3.83
N ASP A 154 5.44 23.03 2.81
CA ASP A 154 5.77 23.87 1.67
C ASP A 154 4.54 24.06 0.77
N HIS A 155 3.94 25.26 0.84
CA HIS A 155 2.75 25.63 0.06
C HIS A 155 3.06 26.01 -1.40
N GLU A 156 4.33 26.05 -1.81
CA GLU A 156 4.73 26.24 -3.22
C GLU A 156 4.66 24.90 -4.00
N VAL A 157 4.53 23.78 -3.29
CA VAL A 157 4.32 22.47 -3.91
C VAL A 157 2.83 22.22 -4.15
N PHE A 158 2.42 22.38 -5.41
CA PHE A 158 1.03 22.18 -5.81
C PHE A 158 0.67 20.73 -6.09
N PRO A 159 -0.62 20.34 -5.94
CA PRO A 159 -1.12 19.05 -6.40
C PRO A 159 -0.87 18.85 -7.90
N ILE A 160 -0.65 17.59 -8.31
CA ILE A 160 -0.52 17.23 -9.73
C ILE A 160 -1.89 17.14 -10.36
N ASP A 161 -2.24 18.08 -11.24
CA ASP A 161 -3.55 18.16 -11.90
C ASP A 161 -3.86 16.96 -12.80
N SER A 162 -2.83 16.38 -13.41
CA SER A 162 -2.96 15.29 -14.39
C SER A 162 -3.18 13.91 -13.77
N THR A 163 -3.00 13.75 -12.46
CA THR A 163 -3.05 12.44 -11.81
C THR A 163 -3.92 12.47 -10.56
N THR A 164 -5.00 11.72 -10.58
CA THR A 164 -5.88 11.55 -9.42
C THR A 164 -5.57 10.22 -8.72
N GLY A 165 -5.43 10.26 -7.41
CA GLY A 165 -5.23 9.06 -6.58
C GLY A 165 -6.48 8.17 -6.49
N GLY A 166 -6.34 7.06 -5.76
CA GLY A 166 -7.42 6.14 -5.44
C GLY A 166 -7.48 4.90 -6.33
N SER A 167 -8.03 3.82 -5.77
CA SER A 167 -8.08 2.51 -6.42
C SER A 167 -8.93 2.46 -7.68
N VAL A 168 -9.99 3.28 -7.76
CA VAL A 168 -10.82 3.36 -8.97
C VAL A 168 -10.01 3.89 -10.16
N LYS A 169 -9.26 4.97 -9.94
CA LYS A 169 -8.40 5.54 -11.00
C LYS A 169 -7.24 4.63 -11.35
N ALA A 170 -6.65 3.95 -10.38
CA ALA A 170 -5.62 2.94 -10.62
C ALA A 170 -6.10 1.82 -11.55
N ARG A 171 -7.32 1.31 -11.34
CA ARG A 171 -7.93 0.28 -12.21
C ARG A 171 -8.22 0.79 -13.61
N VAL A 172 -8.66 2.03 -13.75
CA VAL A 172 -8.84 2.66 -15.07
C VAL A 172 -7.49 2.72 -15.83
N GLU A 173 -6.41 3.11 -15.14
CA GLU A 173 -5.09 3.14 -15.77
C GLU A 173 -4.56 1.74 -16.08
N LEU A 174 -4.81 0.75 -15.22
CA LEU A 174 -4.50 -0.66 -15.50
C LEU A 174 -5.23 -1.15 -16.76
N SER A 175 -6.52 -0.85 -16.91
CA SER A 175 -7.29 -1.23 -18.11
C SER A 175 -6.69 -0.60 -19.37
N LYS A 176 -6.40 0.71 -19.34
CA LYS A 176 -5.72 1.39 -20.45
C LYS A 176 -4.38 0.77 -20.80
N PHE A 177 -3.59 0.42 -19.79
CA PHE A 177 -2.31 -0.24 -20.01
C PHE A 177 -2.50 -1.59 -20.72
N ILE A 178 -3.43 -2.42 -20.23
CA ILE A 178 -3.69 -3.75 -20.79
C ILE A 178 -4.19 -3.65 -22.24
N GLU A 179 -5.12 -2.74 -22.52
CA GLU A 179 -5.76 -2.62 -23.82
C GLU A 179 -4.89 -1.96 -24.89
N GLN A 180 -4.03 -1.02 -24.49
CA GLN A 180 -3.35 -0.14 -25.44
C GLN A 180 -1.84 -0.36 -25.51
N ARG A 181 -1.20 -0.84 -24.43
CA ARG A 181 0.27 -0.82 -24.28
C ARG A 181 0.89 -2.18 -23.96
N LEU A 182 0.11 -3.13 -23.45
CA LEU A 182 0.66 -4.40 -22.96
C LEU A 182 1.38 -5.19 -24.06
N ASP A 183 0.82 -5.26 -25.26
CA ASP A 183 1.37 -6.05 -26.35
C ASP A 183 2.76 -5.57 -26.81
N HIS A 184 2.99 -4.27 -26.69
CA HIS A 184 4.27 -3.64 -27.06
C HIS A 184 5.15 -3.31 -25.86
N TYR A 185 4.66 -3.53 -24.64
CA TYR A 185 5.33 -3.15 -23.38
C TYR A 185 6.78 -3.65 -23.31
N ASN A 186 7.03 -4.88 -23.76
CA ASN A 186 8.37 -5.48 -23.71
C ASN A 186 9.43 -4.67 -24.48
N VAL A 187 9.04 -4.05 -25.58
CA VAL A 187 9.92 -3.23 -26.43
C VAL A 187 9.85 -1.77 -25.97
N ASP A 188 8.66 -1.20 -25.95
CA ASP A 188 8.44 0.24 -25.84
C ASP A 188 8.78 0.82 -24.47
N ARG A 189 8.74 0.01 -23.40
CA ARG A 189 9.14 0.48 -22.05
C ARG A 189 10.58 0.97 -21.95
N ASN A 190 11.44 0.57 -22.87
CA ASN A 190 12.85 0.98 -22.91
C ASN A 190 13.08 2.23 -23.79
N HIS A 191 12.01 2.74 -24.40
CA HIS A 191 12.02 3.88 -25.29
C HIS A 191 11.26 5.04 -24.65
N PRO A 192 11.96 6.03 -24.05
CA PRO A 192 11.30 7.16 -23.35
C PRO A 192 10.31 7.90 -24.25
N GLU A 193 10.61 8.01 -25.53
CA GLU A 193 9.80 8.69 -26.54
C GLU A 193 8.46 7.99 -26.87
N ARG A 194 8.31 6.71 -26.51
CA ARG A 194 7.12 5.91 -26.88
C ARG A 194 6.07 5.82 -25.77
N HIS A 195 6.34 6.36 -24.59
CA HIS A 195 5.45 6.27 -23.43
C HIS A 195 4.92 4.85 -23.17
N GLY A 196 5.74 3.82 -23.46
CA GLY A 196 5.38 2.40 -23.39
C GLY A 196 5.32 1.81 -21.98
N GLY A 197 5.56 2.59 -20.94
CA GLY A 197 5.45 2.17 -19.54
C GLY A 197 4.01 1.88 -19.13
N SER A 198 3.83 1.13 -18.02
CA SER A 198 2.48 0.85 -17.50
C SER A 198 1.77 2.10 -16.93
N GLY A 199 2.53 3.10 -16.51
CA GLY A 199 1.99 4.28 -15.84
C GLY A 199 1.53 4.05 -14.39
N LEU A 200 1.63 2.83 -13.87
CA LEU A 200 1.05 2.44 -12.57
C LEU A 200 1.89 2.77 -11.34
N SER A 201 3.11 3.28 -11.53
CA SER A 201 4.03 3.55 -10.41
C SER A 201 3.46 4.46 -9.32
N PRO A 202 2.76 5.56 -9.60
CA PRO A 202 2.18 6.41 -8.57
C PRO A 202 1.17 5.67 -7.70
N TRP A 203 0.28 4.90 -8.32
CA TRP A 203 -0.75 4.15 -7.59
C TRP A 203 -0.19 2.96 -6.80
N LEU A 204 0.87 2.30 -7.31
CA LEU A 204 1.61 1.29 -6.56
C LEU A 204 2.32 1.89 -5.34
N HIS A 205 2.94 3.05 -5.51
CA HIS A 205 3.65 3.75 -4.43
C HIS A 205 2.74 4.07 -3.24
N PHE A 206 1.52 4.53 -3.52
CA PHE A 206 0.55 4.90 -2.48
C PHE A 206 -0.41 3.76 -2.09
N GLY A 207 -0.17 2.53 -2.56
CA GLY A 207 -0.99 1.37 -2.19
C GLY A 207 -2.42 1.38 -2.76
N HIS A 208 -2.69 2.18 -3.80
CA HIS A 208 -3.99 2.26 -4.43
C HIS A 208 -4.33 1.04 -5.31
N ILE A 209 -3.34 0.27 -5.67
CA ILE A 209 -3.44 -1.00 -6.40
C ILE A 209 -2.33 -1.94 -5.96
N SER A 210 -2.61 -3.23 -5.89
CA SER A 210 -1.61 -4.23 -5.50
C SER A 210 -0.90 -4.83 -6.71
N SER A 211 0.34 -5.30 -6.49
CA SER A 211 1.09 -6.06 -7.50
C SER A 211 0.35 -7.32 -7.93
N PHE A 212 -0.37 -7.97 -7.01
CA PHE A 212 -1.20 -9.14 -7.31
C PHE A 212 -2.36 -8.81 -8.25
N GLU A 213 -3.08 -7.72 -8.01
CA GLU A 213 -4.18 -7.28 -8.88
C GLU A 213 -3.70 -7.00 -10.31
N ILE A 214 -2.55 -6.33 -10.45
CA ILE A 214 -1.96 -6.04 -11.76
C ILE A 214 -1.60 -7.33 -12.49
N VAL A 215 -0.88 -8.23 -11.82
CA VAL A 215 -0.44 -9.48 -12.46
C VAL A 215 -1.61 -10.37 -12.78
N ASP A 216 -2.59 -10.51 -11.92
CA ASP A 216 -3.81 -11.28 -12.16
C ASP A 216 -4.56 -10.77 -13.41
N ALA A 217 -4.72 -9.44 -13.53
CA ALA A 217 -5.36 -8.83 -14.68
C ALA A 217 -4.59 -9.10 -15.99
N VAL A 218 -3.26 -8.99 -15.97
CA VAL A 218 -2.41 -9.28 -17.12
C VAL A 218 -2.49 -10.76 -17.49
N LEU A 219 -2.40 -11.68 -16.53
CA LEU A 219 -2.47 -13.11 -16.79
C LEU A 219 -3.82 -13.54 -17.36
N LYS A 220 -4.91 -12.97 -16.83
CA LYS A 220 -6.27 -13.19 -17.37
C LYS A 220 -6.41 -12.70 -18.80
N HIS A 221 -5.93 -11.50 -19.11
CA HIS A 221 -5.96 -10.94 -20.45
C HIS A 221 -5.18 -11.83 -21.44
N GLN A 222 -3.99 -12.28 -21.06
CA GLN A 222 -3.14 -13.16 -21.87
C GLN A 222 -3.62 -14.62 -21.89
N LYS A 223 -4.72 -14.96 -21.22
CA LYS A 223 -5.22 -16.34 -21.07
C LYS A 223 -4.11 -17.31 -20.62
N TRP A 224 -3.20 -16.80 -19.80
CA TRP A 224 -2.08 -17.55 -19.29
C TRP A 224 -2.45 -18.29 -18.01
N ASN A 225 -1.86 -19.47 -17.80
CA ASN A 225 -1.96 -20.15 -16.54
C ASN A 225 -0.60 -20.76 -16.13
N PRO A 226 -0.38 -21.02 -14.82
CA PRO A 226 0.87 -21.56 -14.31
C PRO A 226 1.31 -22.89 -14.95
N MET A 227 0.36 -23.69 -15.42
CA MET A 227 0.65 -24.97 -16.10
C MET A 227 1.30 -24.79 -17.47
N LYS A 228 1.28 -23.59 -18.04
CA LYS A 228 1.93 -23.25 -19.31
C LYS A 228 3.40 -22.85 -19.14
N ILE A 229 3.95 -22.92 -17.94
CA ILE A 229 5.36 -22.62 -17.75
C ILE A 229 6.19 -23.77 -18.29
N THR A 230 6.87 -23.50 -19.37
CA THR A 230 7.98 -24.33 -19.82
C THR A 230 9.18 -24.20 -18.88
N PRO A 231 9.94 -25.29 -18.65
CA PRO A 231 11.13 -25.27 -17.79
C PRO A 231 12.12 -24.17 -18.17
N PRO A 232 13.02 -23.79 -17.29
CA PRO A 232 13.65 -22.49 -17.24
C PRO A 232 14.26 -22.10 -18.57
N HIS A 233 13.60 -21.20 -19.29
CA HIS A 233 14.26 -20.43 -20.31
C HIS A 233 15.40 -19.66 -19.67
N ASN A 234 16.57 -19.70 -20.26
CA ASN A 234 17.81 -19.07 -19.82
C ASN A 234 17.71 -17.52 -19.72
N GLY A 235 16.55 -16.98 -19.41
CA GLY A 235 16.33 -15.54 -19.18
C GLY A 235 16.53 -14.67 -20.42
N ARG A 236 16.56 -15.26 -21.60
CA ARG A 236 16.54 -14.55 -22.88
C ARG A 236 15.10 -14.59 -23.41
N ARG A 237 14.27 -13.68 -22.89
CA ARG A 237 13.14 -13.02 -23.56
C ARG A 237 12.39 -12.19 -22.52
#